data_e0d62eca7b97d916daaebc6b1e50ba48
#
_entry.id   e0d62eca7b97d916daaebc6b1e50ba48
#
_cell.length_a   1.000
_cell.length_b   1.000
_cell.length_c   1.000
_cell.angle_alpha   90.00
_cell.angle_beta   90.00
_cell.angle_gamma   90.00
#
_symmetry.space_group_name_H-M   'P 1'
#
loop_
_entity.id
_entity.type
_entity.pdbx_description
1 polymer ?
#
loop_
_entity_poly.entity_id
_entity_poly.type
_entity_poly.pdbx_seq_one_letter_code
_entity_poly.pdbx_strand_id
1 'polypeptide(L)'
;MLTDFIGERKQLMKLTLEAACLSNRGKIRGSNEDNFYFDGRCMPQDNNGLRNPAYLRQEVSSGIWLAVFDGMGGENFGETAAFAAAQEMQRQCSAVPRFLTPEKDYLTSVCMALNNAVVEAARQQATTHMGTTLAALYVTHRSVYACNVGDSRAYRLRNGEFLQLSQDHVDSRPLREGRKPALTQHLGIDPEELLIEPHIAKGQLLAGDRYLLCSDGLVDMLTNFEITDIMLRNPDVEPCAEALVQAALDKGGRDNVTVIVCGVE
;
A
#
# COMPACT_ATOMS: atom_id res chain seq x y z
N MET A 1 -37.44 7.03 -44.55
CA MET A 1 -36.79 7.87 -43.52
C MET A 1 -36.56 7.00 -42.34
N LEU A 2 -35.44 6.32 -42.36
CA LEU A 2 -34.92 5.45 -41.30
C LEU A 2 -33.39 5.58 -41.36
N THR A 3 -32.90 6.76 -41.03
CA THR A 3 -31.49 7.07 -40.92
C THR A 3 -31.35 7.93 -39.65
N ASP A 4 -30.27 7.69 -38.91
CA ASP A 4 -29.77 8.45 -37.79
C ASP A 4 -30.11 8.00 -36.37
N PHE A 5 -29.79 6.71 -36.07
CA PHE A 5 -29.37 6.32 -34.72
C PHE A 5 -28.00 5.63 -34.73
N ILE A 6 -27.02 6.36 -35.24
CA ILE A 6 -25.62 6.01 -34.93
C ILE A 6 -25.26 6.82 -33.69
N GLY A 7 -25.57 6.24 -32.53
CA GLY A 7 -25.17 6.79 -31.25
C GLY A 7 -23.66 6.94 -31.22
N GLU A 8 -23.20 8.14 -30.92
CA GLU A 8 -21.82 8.45 -30.56
C GLU A 8 -21.36 7.44 -29.50
N ARG A 9 -20.53 6.49 -29.91
CA ARG A 9 -19.69 5.76 -28.97
C ARG A 9 -18.78 6.82 -28.34
N LYS A 10 -19.13 7.34 -27.17
CA LYS A 10 -18.19 8.06 -26.33
C LYS A 10 -16.96 7.17 -26.25
N GLN A 11 -15.91 7.57 -26.94
CA GLN A 11 -14.61 6.94 -26.84
C GLN A 11 -14.21 7.07 -25.37
N LEU A 12 -14.31 5.98 -24.63
CA LEU A 12 -13.88 5.97 -23.23
C LEU A 12 -12.44 6.43 -23.22
N MET A 13 -12.18 7.58 -22.63
CA MET A 13 -10.81 8.06 -22.42
C MET A 13 -10.07 6.96 -21.66
N LYS A 14 -8.98 6.48 -22.25
CA LYS A 14 -8.12 5.51 -21.61
C LYS A 14 -7.30 6.26 -20.57
N LEU A 15 -7.48 5.88 -19.32
CA LEU A 15 -6.70 6.43 -18.21
C LEU A 15 -5.34 5.75 -18.16
N THR A 16 -4.32 6.53 -17.84
CA THR A 16 -2.96 6.06 -17.58
C THR A 16 -2.65 6.26 -16.10
N LEU A 17 -2.09 5.24 -15.48
CA LEU A 17 -1.55 5.32 -14.13
C LEU A 17 -0.04 5.53 -14.22
N GLU A 18 0.44 6.61 -13.63
CA GLU A 18 1.84 6.81 -13.31
C GLU A 18 2.04 6.53 -11.82
N ALA A 19 3.13 5.87 -11.46
CA ALA A 19 3.46 5.63 -10.07
C ALA A 19 4.96 5.63 -9.83
N ALA A 20 5.35 6.03 -8.62
CA ALA A 20 6.73 5.93 -8.14
C ALA A 20 6.74 5.32 -6.73
N CYS A 21 7.66 4.38 -6.51
CA CYS A 21 7.86 3.71 -5.24
C CYS A 21 9.25 4.04 -4.70
N LEU A 22 9.35 4.45 -3.44
CA LEU A 22 10.60 4.65 -2.74
C LEU A 22 10.51 4.06 -1.33
N SER A 23 11.50 3.26 -0.95
CA SER A 23 11.67 2.70 0.39
C SER A 23 13.04 3.08 0.94
N ASN A 24 13.10 3.43 2.22
CA ASN A 24 14.32 3.82 2.91
C ASN A 24 14.32 3.26 4.34
N ARG A 25 15.47 2.75 4.77
CA ARG A 25 15.65 2.19 6.12
C ARG A 25 15.44 3.19 7.24
N GLY A 26 15.49 4.49 6.94
CA GLY A 26 15.52 5.52 7.96
C GLY A 26 16.93 5.75 8.55
N LYS A 27 17.00 6.58 9.58
CA LYS A 27 18.28 6.98 10.22
C LYS A 27 18.60 6.19 11.47
N ILE A 28 17.62 5.53 12.08
CA ILE A 28 17.74 4.91 13.41
C ILE A 28 17.72 3.38 13.33
N ARG A 29 16.91 2.81 12.45
CA ARG A 29 16.75 1.34 12.32
C ARG A 29 18.01 0.68 11.77
N GLY A 30 18.33 -0.52 12.25
CA GLY A 30 19.47 -1.34 11.79
C GLY A 30 19.19 -2.03 10.45
N SER A 31 17.95 -2.44 10.22
CA SER A 31 17.42 -3.13 9.03
C SER A 31 16.24 -2.38 8.44
N ASN A 32 15.84 -2.73 7.23
CA ASN A 32 14.61 -2.27 6.63
C ASN A 32 13.61 -3.44 6.68
N GLU A 33 12.61 -3.34 7.55
CA GLU A 33 11.54 -4.31 7.73
C GLU A 33 10.36 -4.03 6.80
N ASP A 34 10.35 -2.88 6.11
CA ASP A 34 9.38 -2.57 5.07
C ASP A 34 9.65 -3.36 3.79
N ASN A 35 8.58 -3.68 3.08
CA ASN A 35 8.61 -4.19 1.72
C ASN A 35 7.45 -3.60 0.91
N PHE A 36 7.42 -3.86 -0.38
CA PHE A 36 6.36 -3.41 -1.28
C PHE A 36 6.09 -4.43 -2.38
N TYR A 37 4.93 -4.30 -3.03
CA TYR A 37 4.68 -4.86 -4.35
C TYR A 37 4.45 -3.72 -5.34
N PHE A 38 5.31 -3.64 -6.36
CA PHE A 38 5.33 -2.58 -7.36
C PHE A 38 5.80 -3.13 -8.70
N ASP A 39 5.00 -2.96 -9.75
CA ASP A 39 5.34 -3.40 -11.13
C ASP A 39 5.81 -4.88 -11.20
N GLY A 40 5.09 -5.77 -10.53
CA GLY A 40 5.42 -7.19 -10.51
C GLY A 40 6.64 -7.56 -9.66
N ARG A 41 7.16 -6.64 -8.84
CA ARG A 41 8.40 -6.81 -8.06
C ARG A 41 8.18 -6.51 -6.59
N CYS A 42 9.02 -7.13 -5.77
CA CYS A 42 9.22 -6.80 -4.36
C CYS A 42 10.71 -6.70 -4.06
N MET A 43 11.07 -6.18 -2.88
CA MET A 43 12.46 -6.17 -2.41
C MET A 43 12.86 -7.56 -1.90
N PRO A 44 14.16 -7.92 -1.92
CA PRO A 44 14.67 -9.05 -1.15
C PRO A 44 14.35 -8.91 0.34
N GLN A 45 14.36 -10.01 1.08
CA GLN A 45 14.18 -9.98 2.53
C GLN A 45 15.18 -9.03 3.19
N ASP A 46 16.47 -9.24 2.94
CA ASP A 46 17.52 -8.31 3.38
C ASP A 46 17.64 -7.17 2.38
N ASN A 47 17.21 -5.99 2.76
CA ASN A 47 17.30 -4.80 1.93
C ASN A 47 17.55 -3.53 2.76
N ASN A 48 18.09 -2.51 2.12
CA ASN A 48 18.28 -1.18 2.71
C ASN A 48 17.37 -0.11 2.08
N GLY A 49 16.38 -0.55 1.31
CA GLY A 49 15.52 0.32 0.49
C GLY A 49 16.09 0.55 -0.91
N LEU A 50 15.53 1.50 -1.61
CA LEU A 50 15.87 1.88 -2.98
C LEU A 50 16.76 3.14 -2.95
N ARG A 51 17.73 3.21 -3.88
CA ARG A 51 18.55 4.42 -4.05
C ARG A 51 17.81 5.53 -4.77
N ASN A 52 17.02 5.14 -5.75
CA ASN A 52 16.18 6.03 -6.56
C ASN A 52 14.78 5.45 -6.60
N PRO A 53 13.74 6.26 -6.85
CA PRO A 53 12.40 5.76 -7.02
C PRO A 53 12.32 4.72 -8.15
N ALA A 54 11.60 3.63 -7.92
CA ALA A 54 11.13 2.77 -8.99
C ALA A 54 9.94 3.47 -9.66
N TYR A 55 9.87 3.43 -11.00
CA TYR A 55 8.84 4.13 -11.78
C TYR A 55 8.03 3.16 -12.63
N LEU A 56 6.74 3.42 -12.75
CA LEU A 56 5.78 2.71 -13.58
C LEU A 56 4.90 3.72 -14.32
N ARG A 57 4.68 3.49 -15.62
CA ARG A 57 3.62 4.13 -16.41
C ARG A 57 2.88 3.08 -17.20
N GLN A 58 1.58 2.95 -16.97
CA GLN A 58 0.78 1.90 -17.57
C GLN A 58 -0.63 2.38 -17.88
N GLU A 59 -1.18 2.00 -19.07
CA GLU A 59 -2.61 2.16 -19.36
C GLU A 59 -3.44 1.29 -18.41
N VAL A 60 -4.48 1.88 -17.82
CA VAL A 60 -5.40 1.17 -16.91
C VAL A 60 -6.39 0.35 -17.74
N SER A 61 -5.96 -0.81 -18.21
CA SER A 61 -6.78 -1.76 -19.02
C SER A 61 -7.22 -2.97 -18.21
N SER A 62 -6.40 -3.42 -17.27
CA SER A 62 -6.65 -4.54 -16.36
C SER A 62 -6.35 -4.11 -14.92
N GLY A 63 -6.60 -4.96 -13.95
CA GLY A 63 -6.31 -4.63 -12.56
C GLY A 63 -4.81 -4.42 -12.33
N ILE A 64 -4.44 -3.27 -11.75
CA ILE A 64 -3.07 -2.94 -11.34
C ILE A 64 -3.04 -2.96 -9.82
N TRP A 65 -2.12 -3.74 -9.26
CA TRP A 65 -1.88 -3.79 -7.83
C TRP A 65 -0.62 -3.03 -7.44
N LEU A 66 -0.73 -2.26 -6.36
CA LEU A 66 0.37 -1.60 -5.68
C LEU A 66 0.17 -1.84 -4.18
N ALA A 67 1.23 -2.17 -3.44
CA ALA A 67 1.11 -2.43 -2.00
C ALA A 67 2.38 -2.05 -1.24
N VAL A 68 2.19 -1.63 0.01
CA VAL A 68 3.22 -1.42 1.03
C VAL A 68 2.96 -2.38 2.18
N PHE A 69 4.02 -2.95 2.72
CA PHE A 69 4.06 -3.87 3.84
C PHE A 69 5.06 -3.36 4.86
N ASP A 70 4.61 -3.12 6.09
CA ASP A 70 5.44 -2.70 7.21
C ASP A 70 5.58 -3.90 8.15
N GLY A 71 6.78 -4.44 8.20
CA GLY A 71 7.08 -5.65 8.95
C GLY A 71 7.25 -5.39 10.43
N MET A 72 6.68 -6.24 11.26
CA MET A 72 6.81 -6.17 12.70
C MET A 72 7.16 -7.53 13.28
N GLY A 73 8.01 -7.50 14.31
CA GLY A 73 8.49 -8.70 15.01
C GLY A 73 9.84 -8.41 15.64
N GLY A 74 10.08 -8.88 16.87
CA GLY A 74 11.40 -8.75 17.48
C GLY A 74 12.43 -9.61 16.73
N GLU A 75 13.73 -9.24 16.79
CA GLU A 75 14.87 -10.07 16.35
C GLU A 75 14.80 -10.61 14.90
N ASN A 76 14.60 -9.72 13.88
CA ASN A 76 14.67 -10.05 12.45
C ASN A 76 13.45 -10.81 11.88
N PHE A 77 12.29 -10.73 12.46
CA PHE A 77 11.11 -11.37 11.90
C PHE A 77 10.23 -10.40 11.06
N GLY A 78 10.36 -9.09 11.24
CA GLY A 78 9.59 -8.09 10.51
C GLY A 78 9.87 -8.14 9.00
N GLU A 79 11.16 -8.16 8.59
CA GLU A 79 11.55 -8.26 7.18
C GLU A 79 11.10 -9.59 6.56
N THR A 80 11.08 -10.69 7.33
CA THR A 80 10.60 -11.99 6.85
C THR A 80 9.08 -11.95 6.59
N ALA A 81 8.32 -11.32 7.49
CA ALA A 81 6.88 -11.19 7.35
C ALA A 81 6.50 -10.33 6.14
N ALA A 82 7.10 -9.14 6.02
CA ALA A 82 6.86 -8.23 4.91
C ALA A 82 7.26 -8.85 3.56
N PHE A 83 8.39 -9.59 3.53
CA PHE A 83 8.84 -10.29 2.33
C PHE A 83 7.90 -11.44 1.94
N ALA A 84 7.44 -12.27 2.91
CA ALA A 84 6.49 -13.34 2.64
C ALA A 84 5.17 -12.82 2.05
N ALA A 85 4.63 -11.73 2.61
CA ALA A 85 3.43 -11.08 2.09
C ALA A 85 3.66 -10.52 0.68
N ALA A 86 4.78 -9.84 0.43
CA ALA A 86 5.11 -9.25 -0.86
C ALA A 86 5.31 -10.31 -1.95
N GLN A 87 5.96 -11.44 -1.64
CA GLN A 87 6.10 -12.58 -2.56
C GLN A 87 4.75 -13.22 -2.88
N GLU A 88 3.89 -13.40 -1.87
CA GLU A 88 2.56 -13.94 -2.10
C GLU A 88 1.72 -12.99 -2.96
N MET A 89 1.82 -11.66 -2.75
CA MET A 89 1.18 -10.68 -3.62
C MET A 89 1.63 -10.83 -5.07
N GLN A 90 2.94 -11.01 -5.31
CA GLN A 90 3.47 -11.26 -6.64
C GLN A 90 2.87 -12.52 -7.27
N ARG A 91 2.68 -13.59 -6.49
CA ARG A 91 2.05 -14.83 -6.93
C ARG A 91 0.58 -14.64 -7.28
N GLN A 92 -0.18 -13.93 -6.42
CA GLN A 92 -1.60 -13.64 -6.63
C GLN A 92 -1.83 -12.78 -7.89
N CYS A 93 -0.99 -11.78 -8.12
CA CYS A 93 -1.08 -10.91 -9.29
C CYS A 93 -0.68 -11.61 -10.60
N SER A 94 0.14 -12.66 -10.53
CA SER A 94 0.51 -13.49 -11.69
C SER A 94 -0.55 -14.52 -12.05
N ALA A 95 -1.50 -14.79 -11.16
CA ALA A 95 -2.62 -15.71 -11.40
C ALA A 95 -3.65 -15.07 -12.34
N VAL A 96 -4.31 -15.90 -13.16
CA VAL A 96 -5.34 -15.43 -14.09
C VAL A 96 -6.51 -14.81 -13.30
N PRO A 97 -6.92 -13.57 -13.62
CA PRO A 97 -8.03 -12.93 -12.93
C PRO A 97 -9.31 -13.76 -13.00
N ARG A 98 -9.98 -13.94 -11.88
CA ARG A 98 -11.28 -14.62 -11.81
C ARG A 98 -12.39 -13.65 -12.21
N PHE A 99 -12.76 -13.62 -13.47
CA PHE A 99 -13.77 -12.71 -14.04
C PHE A 99 -15.18 -12.83 -13.47
N LEU A 100 -15.46 -13.80 -12.62
CA LEU A 100 -16.78 -14.10 -12.08
C LEU A 100 -16.93 -13.85 -10.57
N THR A 101 -15.89 -13.39 -9.89
CA THR A 101 -15.93 -13.11 -8.44
C THR A 101 -16.19 -11.62 -8.23
N PRO A 102 -17.16 -11.22 -7.36
CA PRO A 102 -17.29 -9.82 -6.96
C PRO A 102 -15.97 -9.26 -6.45
N GLU A 103 -15.65 -8.01 -6.82
CA GLU A 103 -14.34 -7.42 -6.53
C GLU A 103 -14.00 -7.45 -5.03
N LYS A 104 -14.97 -7.18 -4.16
CA LYS A 104 -14.74 -7.21 -2.71
C LYS A 104 -14.33 -8.59 -2.22
N ASP A 105 -14.97 -9.64 -2.71
CA ASP A 105 -14.67 -11.03 -2.33
C ASP A 105 -13.28 -11.45 -2.86
N TYR A 106 -12.96 -11.02 -4.09
CA TYR A 106 -11.61 -11.20 -4.66
C TYR A 106 -10.55 -10.52 -3.80
N LEU A 107 -10.73 -9.24 -3.45
CA LEU A 107 -9.79 -8.48 -2.64
C LEU A 107 -9.62 -9.09 -1.24
N THR A 108 -10.73 -9.52 -0.62
CA THR A 108 -10.68 -10.24 0.66
C THR A 108 -9.91 -11.54 0.52
N SER A 109 -10.13 -12.32 -0.55
CA SER A 109 -9.40 -13.56 -0.77
C SER A 109 -7.90 -13.36 -0.96
N VAL A 110 -7.49 -12.25 -1.59
CA VAL A 110 -6.07 -11.87 -1.69
C VAL A 110 -5.51 -11.58 -0.30
N CYS A 111 -6.18 -10.74 0.51
CA CYS A 111 -5.73 -10.44 1.87
C CYS A 111 -5.59 -11.71 2.74
N MET A 112 -6.54 -12.66 2.61
CA MET A 112 -6.45 -13.94 3.32
C MET A 112 -5.27 -14.79 2.83
N ALA A 113 -4.97 -14.80 1.53
CA ALA A 113 -3.82 -15.50 1.00
C ALA A 113 -2.50 -14.91 1.51
N LEU A 114 -2.39 -13.57 1.58
CA LEU A 114 -1.25 -12.87 2.17
C LEU A 114 -1.08 -13.25 3.64
N ASN A 115 -2.17 -13.22 4.43
CA ASN A 115 -2.16 -13.62 5.83
C ASN A 115 -1.60 -15.04 6.00
N ASN A 116 -2.13 -15.99 5.23
CA ASN A 116 -1.70 -17.39 5.32
C ASN A 116 -0.22 -17.57 4.96
N ALA A 117 0.31 -16.80 4.01
CA ALA A 117 1.72 -16.83 3.67
C ALA A 117 2.62 -16.36 4.82
N VAL A 118 2.20 -15.31 5.55
CA VAL A 118 2.92 -14.83 6.74
C VAL A 118 2.82 -15.84 7.88
N VAL A 119 1.64 -16.43 8.13
CA VAL A 119 1.47 -17.51 9.13
C VAL A 119 2.38 -18.70 8.84
N GLU A 120 2.45 -19.12 7.59
CA GLU A 120 3.33 -20.22 7.21
C GLU A 120 4.81 -19.87 7.38
N ALA A 121 5.23 -18.64 7.04
CA ALA A 121 6.58 -18.15 7.30
C ALA A 121 6.89 -18.14 8.81
N ALA A 122 5.94 -17.72 9.64
CA ALA A 122 6.09 -17.72 11.10
C ALA A 122 6.26 -19.17 11.66
N ARG A 123 5.49 -20.13 11.14
CA ARG A 123 5.63 -21.56 11.49
C ARG A 123 7.00 -22.10 11.14
N GLN A 124 7.53 -21.75 9.97
CA GLN A 124 8.88 -22.15 9.53
C GLN A 124 9.99 -21.58 10.41
N GLN A 125 9.78 -20.41 10.98
CA GLN A 125 10.70 -19.76 11.93
C GLN A 125 10.45 -20.17 13.39
N ALA A 126 9.47 -21.04 13.64
CA ALA A 126 9.04 -21.46 14.98
C ALA A 126 8.72 -20.27 15.92
N THR A 127 8.09 -19.23 15.40
CA THR A 127 7.70 -18.02 16.14
C THR A 127 6.21 -17.74 16.01
N THR A 128 5.65 -17.07 17.02
CA THR A 128 4.28 -16.50 17.00
C THR A 128 4.30 -14.96 16.99
N HIS A 129 5.49 -14.35 16.94
CA HIS A 129 5.67 -12.90 17.02
C HIS A 129 6.14 -12.32 15.69
N MET A 130 5.53 -12.77 14.59
CA MET A 130 5.83 -12.31 13.24
C MET A 130 4.56 -11.79 12.59
N GLY A 131 4.61 -10.60 12.04
CA GLY A 131 3.49 -10.01 11.30
C GLY A 131 3.92 -8.89 10.39
N THR A 132 3.02 -8.44 9.55
CA THR A 132 3.20 -7.25 8.72
C THR A 132 1.87 -6.56 8.47
N THR A 133 1.90 -5.28 8.21
CA THR A 133 0.74 -4.53 7.75
C THR A 133 0.49 -4.76 6.26
N LEU A 134 -0.62 -4.24 5.77
CA LEU A 134 -0.92 -4.08 4.35
C LEU A 134 -1.57 -2.72 4.14
N ALA A 135 -1.02 -1.92 3.23
CA ALA A 135 -1.74 -0.84 2.56
C ALA A 135 -1.62 -1.05 1.06
N ALA A 136 -2.74 -1.25 0.36
CA ALA A 136 -2.73 -1.59 -1.05
C ALA A 136 -3.77 -0.79 -1.86
N LEU A 137 -3.45 -0.56 -3.14
CA LEU A 137 -4.39 -0.11 -4.15
C LEU A 137 -4.58 -1.19 -5.21
N TYR A 138 -5.83 -1.45 -5.56
CA TYR A 138 -6.22 -2.20 -6.75
C TYR A 138 -6.94 -1.27 -7.70
N VAL A 139 -6.30 -0.96 -8.83
CA VAL A 139 -6.77 0.03 -9.80
C VAL A 139 -7.33 -0.68 -11.04
N THR A 140 -8.57 -0.40 -11.37
CA THR A 140 -9.24 -0.89 -12.57
C THR A 140 -9.61 0.29 -13.46
N HIS A 141 -10.04 0.03 -14.70
CA HIS A 141 -10.38 1.08 -15.67
C HIS A 141 -11.43 2.10 -15.22
N ARG A 142 -12.17 1.84 -14.15
CA ARG A 142 -13.23 2.74 -13.61
C ARG A 142 -13.19 2.93 -12.11
N SER A 143 -12.50 2.08 -11.39
CA SER A 143 -12.54 2.07 -9.93
C SER A 143 -11.15 1.91 -9.36
N VAL A 144 -10.97 2.49 -8.20
CA VAL A 144 -9.85 2.22 -7.32
C VAL A 144 -10.38 1.62 -6.03
N TYR A 145 -9.72 0.62 -5.55
CA TYR A 145 -9.98 0.00 -4.25
C TYR A 145 -8.75 0.21 -3.38
N ALA A 146 -8.96 0.71 -2.17
CA ALA A 146 -7.95 0.73 -1.14
C ALA A 146 -8.24 -0.42 -0.17
N CYS A 147 -7.24 -1.27 0.07
CA CYS A 147 -7.32 -2.39 1.00
C CYS A 147 -6.26 -2.18 2.08
N ASN A 148 -6.62 -2.31 3.36
CA ASN A 148 -5.60 -2.30 4.40
C ASN A 148 -5.90 -3.29 5.54
N VAL A 149 -4.81 -3.74 6.18
CA VAL A 149 -4.75 -4.47 7.45
C VAL A 149 -3.58 -3.88 8.24
N GLY A 150 -3.83 -3.37 9.44
CA GLY A 150 -2.83 -2.65 10.23
C GLY A 150 -3.00 -1.13 10.15
N ASP A 151 -1.90 -0.39 10.31
CA ASP A 151 -1.84 1.07 10.38
C ASP A 151 -1.02 1.75 9.26
N SER A 152 -0.49 0.97 8.33
CA SER A 152 -0.05 1.52 7.04
C SER A 152 -1.24 2.08 6.28
N ARG A 153 -1.05 3.21 5.59
CA ARG A 153 -2.18 4.00 5.11
C ARG A 153 -2.23 4.16 3.60
N ALA A 154 -3.46 4.33 3.11
CA ALA A 154 -3.80 4.72 1.75
C ALA A 154 -4.56 6.04 1.74
N TYR A 155 -4.16 6.97 0.87
CA TYR A 155 -4.77 8.28 0.73
C TYR A 155 -5.12 8.59 -0.72
N ARG A 156 -6.08 9.50 -0.91
CA ARG A 156 -6.39 10.14 -2.20
C ARG A 156 -6.28 11.65 -2.05
N LEU A 157 -5.61 12.29 -3.00
CA LEU A 157 -5.63 13.72 -3.21
C LEU A 157 -6.42 14.02 -4.50
N ARG A 158 -7.54 14.73 -4.38
CA ARG A 158 -8.42 15.14 -5.48
C ARG A 158 -8.89 16.57 -5.27
N ASN A 159 -8.64 17.46 -6.23
CA ASN A 159 -9.05 18.87 -6.16
C ASN A 159 -8.59 19.58 -4.88
N GLY A 160 -7.41 19.25 -4.36
CA GLY A 160 -6.87 19.79 -3.11
C GLY A 160 -7.40 19.12 -1.83
N GLU A 161 -8.38 18.23 -1.92
CA GLU A 161 -8.86 17.43 -0.78
C GLU A 161 -7.99 16.19 -0.58
N PHE A 162 -7.36 16.06 0.59
CA PHE A 162 -6.57 14.92 0.99
C PHE A 162 -7.37 14.03 1.94
N LEU A 163 -7.75 12.86 1.49
CA LEU A 163 -8.64 11.93 2.18
C LEU A 163 -7.93 10.60 2.46
N GLN A 164 -7.90 10.17 3.71
CA GLN A 164 -7.50 8.80 4.05
C GLN A 164 -8.57 7.83 3.60
N LEU A 165 -8.19 6.84 2.81
CA LEU A 165 -9.06 5.76 2.31
C LEU A 165 -8.99 4.51 3.19
N SER A 166 -7.88 4.30 3.86
CA SER A 166 -7.66 3.21 4.81
C SER A 166 -8.29 3.50 6.16
N GLN A 167 -8.48 2.46 6.97
CA GLN A 167 -8.86 2.57 8.37
C GLN A 167 -7.80 1.89 9.22
N ASP A 168 -7.18 2.64 10.13
CA ASP A 168 -6.14 2.09 11.01
C ASP A 168 -6.75 1.05 11.96
N HIS A 169 -6.14 -0.13 12.02
CA HIS A 169 -6.51 -1.19 12.94
C HIS A 169 -5.65 -1.10 14.22
N VAL A 170 -5.94 -0.10 15.03
CA VAL A 170 -5.22 0.18 16.28
C VAL A 170 -6.14 0.18 17.48
N ASP A 171 -5.58 -0.13 18.64
CA ASP A 171 -6.30 -0.09 19.91
C ASP A 171 -6.66 1.35 20.28
N SER A 172 -7.94 1.62 20.47
CA SER A 172 -8.46 2.94 20.84
C SER A 172 -8.35 3.24 22.34
N ARG A 173 -7.85 2.31 23.15
CA ARG A 173 -7.70 2.53 24.60
C ARG A 173 -6.67 3.62 24.89
N PRO A 174 -6.91 4.46 25.92
CA PRO A 174 -5.96 5.49 26.31
C PRO A 174 -4.56 4.90 26.57
N LEU A 175 -3.58 5.43 25.89
CA LEU A 175 -2.19 4.99 26.01
C LEU A 175 -1.50 5.70 27.19
N ARG A 176 -0.49 5.03 27.75
CA ARG A 176 0.51 5.71 28.56
C ARG A 176 1.34 6.60 27.65
N GLU A 177 1.67 7.79 28.15
CA GLU A 177 2.44 8.79 27.40
C GLU A 177 3.68 8.18 26.70
N GLY A 178 3.84 8.44 25.39
CA GLY A 178 4.99 8.01 24.60
C GLY A 178 4.94 6.59 24.01
N ARG A 179 3.81 5.87 24.09
CA ARG A 179 3.65 4.56 23.43
C ARG A 179 2.75 4.66 22.21
N LYS A 180 3.13 3.99 21.12
CA LYS A 180 2.23 3.75 19.98
C LYS A 180 1.09 2.81 20.39
N PRO A 181 -0.12 2.98 19.81
CA PRO A 181 -1.19 2.01 19.94
C PRO A 181 -0.75 0.63 19.44
N ALA A 182 -1.20 -0.42 20.10
CA ALA A 182 -1.02 -1.76 19.58
C ALA A 182 -1.92 -1.99 18.38
N LEU A 183 -1.44 -2.71 17.38
CA LEU A 183 -2.27 -3.17 16.28
C LEU A 183 -3.30 -4.17 16.79
N THR A 184 -4.53 -4.00 16.35
CA THR A 184 -5.63 -4.96 16.59
C THR A 184 -5.73 -5.99 15.49
N GLN A 185 -5.20 -5.68 14.30
CA GLN A 185 -5.11 -6.59 13.17
C GLN A 185 -3.82 -6.34 12.38
N HIS A 186 -3.25 -7.41 11.87
CA HIS A 186 -2.10 -7.45 10.98
C HIS A 186 -2.13 -8.76 10.16
N LEU A 187 -1.34 -8.88 9.12
CA LEU A 187 -1.09 -10.15 8.46
C LEU A 187 -0.15 -11.00 9.32
N GLY A 188 -0.43 -12.30 9.41
CA GLY A 188 0.30 -13.24 10.26
C GLY A 188 -0.48 -13.68 11.50
N ILE A 189 -1.74 -13.29 11.62
CA ILE A 189 -2.65 -13.82 12.65
C ILE A 189 -3.13 -15.21 12.21
N ASP A 190 -2.97 -16.20 13.11
CA ASP A 190 -3.46 -17.55 12.85
C ASP A 190 -5.00 -17.53 12.71
N PRO A 191 -5.58 -18.02 11.60
CA PRO A 191 -7.02 -18.04 11.40
C PRO A 191 -7.80 -18.85 12.45
N GLU A 192 -7.14 -19.74 13.20
CA GLU A 192 -7.76 -20.46 14.32
C GLU A 192 -7.92 -19.56 15.56
N GLU A 193 -7.12 -18.51 15.69
CA GLU A 193 -7.20 -17.54 16.79
C GLU A 193 -8.13 -16.38 16.45
N LEU A 194 -7.93 -15.75 15.28
CA LEU A 194 -8.72 -14.62 14.81
C LEU A 194 -8.71 -14.55 13.28
N LEU A 195 -9.88 -14.39 12.68
CA LEU A 195 -9.98 -14.05 11.26
C LEU A 195 -9.68 -12.56 11.06
N ILE A 196 -8.76 -12.25 10.18
CA ILE A 196 -8.52 -10.86 9.79
C ILE A 196 -9.72 -10.28 9.05
N GLU A 197 -10.01 -9.02 9.30
CA GLU A 197 -11.09 -8.25 8.64
C GLU A 197 -10.48 -7.07 7.85
N PRO A 198 -10.05 -7.27 6.60
CA PRO A 198 -9.47 -6.20 5.81
C PRO A 198 -10.46 -5.06 5.60
N HIS A 199 -10.05 -3.83 5.86
CA HIS A 199 -10.83 -2.67 5.43
C HIS A 199 -10.69 -2.50 3.91
N ILE A 200 -11.81 -2.40 3.19
CA ILE A 200 -11.85 -2.22 1.74
C ILE A 200 -12.75 -1.03 1.40
N ALA A 201 -12.13 0.04 0.93
CA ALA A 201 -12.82 1.21 0.39
C ALA A 201 -12.82 1.17 -1.13
N LYS A 202 -13.96 1.55 -1.75
CA LYS A 202 -14.11 1.66 -3.22
C LYS A 202 -14.32 3.12 -3.60
N GLY A 203 -13.63 3.58 -4.62
CA GLY A 203 -13.82 4.88 -5.23
C GLY A 203 -13.87 4.83 -6.76
N GLN A 204 -14.37 5.90 -7.38
CA GLN A 204 -14.25 6.10 -8.81
C GLN A 204 -12.84 6.59 -9.13
N LEU A 205 -12.22 6.04 -10.17
CA LEU A 205 -10.96 6.50 -10.72
C LEU A 205 -11.21 7.65 -11.69
N LEU A 206 -10.58 8.79 -11.48
CA LEU A 206 -10.71 9.98 -12.34
C LEU A 206 -9.34 10.49 -12.76
N ALA A 207 -9.26 11.07 -13.96
CA ALA A 207 -8.10 11.84 -14.36
C ALA A 207 -7.85 13.01 -13.40
N GLY A 208 -6.60 13.25 -13.06
CA GLY A 208 -6.18 14.24 -12.07
C GLY A 208 -6.18 13.72 -10.62
N ASP A 209 -6.66 12.50 -10.36
CA ASP A 209 -6.50 11.89 -9.05
C ASP A 209 -5.04 11.60 -8.74
N ARG A 210 -4.67 11.77 -7.48
CA ARG A 210 -3.40 11.28 -6.96
C ARG A 210 -3.65 10.41 -5.74
N TYR A 211 -2.81 9.40 -5.57
CA TYR A 211 -2.89 8.48 -4.44
C TYR A 211 -1.53 8.34 -3.77
N LEU A 212 -1.57 8.04 -2.48
CA LEU A 212 -0.39 7.74 -1.68
C LEU A 212 -0.65 6.48 -0.87
N LEU A 213 0.25 5.51 -0.95
CA LEU A 213 0.40 4.43 0.01
C LEU A 213 1.66 4.69 0.83
N CYS A 214 1.61 4.45 2.14
CA CYS A 214 2.80 4.61 2.98
C CYS A 214 2.77 3.71 4.21
N SER A 215 3.97 3.32 4.69
CA SER A 215 4.17 2.78 6.04
C SER A 215 4.05 3.89 7.09
N ASP A 216 3.98 3.51 8.35
CA ASP A 216 3.81 4.43 9.47
C ASP A 216 4.99 5.39 9.64
N GLY A 217 6.20 5.00 9.20
CA GLY A 217 7.39 5.86 9.24
C GLY A 217 7.25 7.19 8.48
N LEU A 218 6.30 7.31 7.54
CA LEU A 218 5.94 8.59 6.95
C LEU A 218 5.03 9.41 7.86
N VAL A 219 3.93 8.83 8.30
CA VAL A 219 2.85 9.54 9.02
C VAL A 219 3.15 9.78 10.49
N ASP A 220 4.14 9.10 11.04
CA ASP A 220 4.72 9.40 12.35
C ASP A 220 5.61 10.65 12.33
N MET A 221 6.21 10.93 11.17
CA MET A 221 7.09 12.09 10.99
C MET A 221 6.37 13.30 10.42
N LEU A 222 5.40 13.10 9.53
CA LEU A 222 4.72 14.18 8.81
C LEU A 222 3.22 14.20 9.13
N THR A 223 2.69 15.40 9.34
CA THR A 223 1.25 15.63 9.44
C THR A 223 0.59 15.51 8.07
N ASN A 224 -0.73 15.24 8.03
CA ASN A 224 -1.51 15.25 6.79
C ASN A 224 -1.37 16.57 6.01
N PHE A 225 -1.25 17.69 6.71
CA PHE A 225 -1.04 19.00 6.09
C PHE A 225 0.30 19.08 5.34
N GLU A 226 1.39 18.62 5.96
CA GLU A 226 2.72 18.61 5.33
C GLU A 226 2.79 17.64 4.15
N ILE A 227 2.19 16.45 4.27
CA ILE A 227 2.09 15.48 3.18
C ILE A 227 1.33 16.11 2.00
N THR A 228 0.19 16.74 2.27
CA THR A 228 -0.61 17.41 1.24
C THR A 228 0.18 18.53 0.55
N ASP A 229 0.86 19.39 1.30
CA ASP A 229 1.69 20.47 0.76
C ASP A 229 2.81 19.94 -0.14
N ILE A 230 3.50 18.89 0.30
CA ILE A 230 4.54 18.22 -0.50
C ILE A 230 3.95 17.66 -1.80
N MET A 231 2.83 16.95 -1.72
CA MET A 231 2.18 16.37 -2.90
C MET A 231 1.70 17.45 -3.88
N LEU A 232 1.19 18.57 -3.40
CA LEU A 232 0.75 19.68 -4.26
C LEU A 232 1.91 20.40 -4.94
N ARG A 233 3.05 20.56 -4.26
CA ARG A 233 4.25 21.22 -4.82
C ARG A 233 5.03 20.34 -5.79
N ASN A 234 4.88 19.04 -5.70
CA ASN A 234 5.56 18.06 -6.55
C ASN A 234 4.53 17.26 -7.35
N PRO A 235 4.09 17.79 -8.52
CA PRO A 235 3.10 17.12 -9.36
C PRO A 235 3.59 15.77 -9.91
N ASP A 236 4.87 15.65 -10.25
CA ASP A 236 5.47 14.44 -10.79
C ASP A 236 5.70 13.41 -9.67
N VAL A 237 5.42 12.14 -9.97
CA VAL A 237 5.38 11.06 -8.95
C VAL A 237 6.75 10.74 -8.35
N GLU A 238 7.84 10.76 -9.14
CA GLU A 238 9.19 10.45 -8.66
C GLU A 238 9.72 11.55 -7.71
N PRO A 239 9.74 12.85 -8.10
CA PRO A 239 10.13 13.94 -7.20
C PRO A 239 9.24 14.01 -5.95
N CYS A 240 7.96 13.67 -6.07
CA CYS A 240 7.05 13.65 -4.94
C CYS A 240 7.42 12.55 -3.93
N ALA A 241 7.72 11.33 -4.40
CA ALA A 241 8.15 10.23 -3.56
C ALA A 241 9.47 10.56 -2.84
N GLU A 242 10.44 11.15 -3.57
CA GLU A 242 11.71 11.62 -2.99
C GLU A 242 11.49 12.68 -1.92
N ALA A 243 10.66 13.69 -2.20
CA ALA A 243 10.39 14.78 -1.26
C ALA A 243 9.70 14.29 0.02
N LEU A 244 8.76 13.34 -0.08
CA LEU A 244 8.07 12.75 1.08
C LEU A 244 9.06 11.98 1.97
N VAL A 245 9.85 11.08 1.38
CA VAL A 245 10.85 10.31 2.13
C VAL A 245 11.90 11.23 2.74
N GLN A 246 12.41 12.21 1.99
CA GLN A 246 13.42 13.15 2.50
C GLN A 246 12.86 13.97 3.66
N ALA A 247 11.62 14.45 3.58
CA ALA A 247 10.98 15.21 4.66
C ALA A 247 10.83 14.36 5.94
N ALA A 248 10.47 13.08 5.83
CA ALA A 248 10.43 12.16 6.97
C ALA A 248 11.81 11.95 7.58
N LEU A 249 12.83 11.78 6.74
CA LEU A 249 14.22 11.68 7.19
C LEU A 249 14.69 12.95 7.91
N ASP A 250 14.36 14.13 7.40
CA ASP A 250 14.77 15.41 8.00
C ASP A 250 14.11 15.65 9.36
N LYS A 251 12.93 15.08 9.59
CA LYS A 251 12.25 15.08 10.90
C LYS A 251 12.72 13.97 11.85
N GLY A 252 13.76 13.26 11.48
CA GLY A 252 14.41 12.29 12.37
C GLY A 252 14.57 10.91 11.78
N GLY A 253 13.71 10.49 10.82
CA GLY A 253 13.78 9.18 10.17
C GLY A 253 13.85 8.04 11.18
N ARG A 254 12.94 8.04 12.15
CA ARG A 254 12.99 7.13 13.31
C ARG A 254 12.67 5.70 12.94
N ASP A 255 11.89 5.52 11.86
CA ASP A 255 11.49 4.23 11.34
C ASP A 255 11.84 4.03 9.87
N ASN A 256 11.65 2.83 9.36
CA ASN A 256 11.64 2.54 7.95
C ASN A 256 10.54 3.38 7.29
N VAL A 257 10.76 3.87 6.09
CA VAL A 257 9.81 4.73 5.37
C VAL A 257 9.66 4.20 3.95
N THR A 258 8.46 3.76 3.64
CA THR A 258 8.11 3.30 2.29
C THR A 258 6.90 4.06 1.79
N VAL A 259 7.00 4.60 0.58
CA VAL A 259 5.92 5.32 -0.08
C VAL A 259 5.71 4.84 -1.51
N ILE A 260 4.46 4.81 -1.97
CA ILE A 260 4.10 4.70 -3.37
C ILE A 260 3.18 5.88 -3.69
N VAL A 261 3.64 6.75 -4.59
CA VAL A 261 2.88 7.90 -5.09
C VAL A 261 2.33 7.55 -6.46
N CYS A 262 1.04 7.81 -6.70
CA CYS A 262 0.40 7.59 -7.98
C CYS A 262 -0.23 8.87 -8.51
N GLY A 263 -0.27 9.00 -9.83
CA GLY A 263 -1.03 10.00 -10.59
C GLY A 263 -1.87 9.32 -11.67
N VAL A 264 -3.04 9.87 -11.97
CA VAL A 264 -3.97 9.37 -12.99
C VAL A 264 -4.13 10.42 -14.08
N GLU A 265 -3.82 10.05 -15.32
CA GLU A 265 -3.93 10.91 -16.52
C GLU A 265 -5.02 10.43 -17.47
#